data_f566bae31d76a79fe6101e95560e74ff
#
_entry.id   f566bae31d76a79fe6101e95560e74ff
#
_cell.length_a   1.000
_cell.length_b   1.000
_cell.length_c   1.000
_cell.angle_alpha   90.00
_cell.angle_beta   90.00
_cell.angle_gamma   90.00
#
_symmetry.space_group_name_H-M   'P 1'
#
loop_
_entity.id
_entity.type
_entity.pdbx_description
1 polymer ?
#
loop_
_entity_poly.entity_id
_entity_poly.type
_entity_poly.pdbx_seq_one_letter_code
_entity_poly.pdbx_strand_id
1 'polypeptide(L)'
;MTTQTSLAATFEDERYSWARTRGTRHRAVLAEAALLAVLVAATLTAATTDQGWTTAYFVAWTAGLLLFIPLHSLLNLGIRGVFDRGLHSLDEHQQGMREHSHARVGWPMTALTFAAWTGGIALAAGTGHTALALCLGFLLWFAAGLLPYWHLAWTLPDEAEEDPLAA
;
A
#
# COMPACT_ATOMS: atom_id res chain seq x y z
N MET A 1 -6.64 16.65 -21.67
CA MET A 1 -6.51 17.49 -20.45
C MET A 1 -7.61 17.25 -19.40
N THR A 2 -8.54 16.34 -19.57
CA THR A 2 -9.77 16.19 -18.75
C THR A 2 -9.66 15.17 -17.60
N THR A 3 -8.72 14.24 -17.63
CA THR A 3 -8.64 13.15 -16.65
C THR A 3 -7.98 13.55 -15.31
N GLN A 4 -6.99 14.43 -15.32
CA GLN A 4 -6.31 14.87 -14.08
C GLN A 4 -7.19 15.78 -13.22
N THR A 5 -8.01 16.63 -13.84
CA THR A 5 -8.96 17.49 -13.11
C THR A 5 -10.06 16.68 -12.43
N SER A 6 -10.47 15.54 -13.00
CA SER A 6 -11.51 14.69 -12.42
C SER A 6 -11.00 13.89 -11.20
N LEU A 7 -9.74 13.41 -11.21
CA LEU A 7 -9.15 12.67 -10.09
C LEU A 7 -8.91 13.59 -8.87
N ALA A 8 -8.36 14.79 -9.10
CA ALA A 8 -8.18 15.77 -8.03
C ALA A 8 -9.53 16.13 -7.37
N ALA A 9 -10.56 16.38 -8.19
CA ALA A 9 -11.91 16.67 -7.69
C ALA A 9 -12.49 15.51 -6.88
N THR A 10 -12.21 14.25 -7.26
CA THR A 10 -12.67 13.07 -6.49
C THR A 10 -12.00 13.01 -5.11
N PHE A 11 -10.70 13.29 -5.02
CA PHE A 11 -9.97 13.26 -3.75
C PHE A 11 -10.35 14.41 -2.81
N GLU A 12 -10.90 15.51 -3.33
CA GLU A 12 -11.31 16.68 -2.56
C GLU A 12 -12.81 16.68 -2.25
N ASP A 13 -13.60 15.75 -2.84
CA ASP A 13 -15.05 15.66 -2.64
C ASP A 13 -15.37 15.37 -1.16
N GLU A 14 -16.22 16.23 -0.57
CA GLU A 14 -16.66 16.12 0.83
C GLU A 14 -17.42 14.83 1.14
N ARG A 15 -18.01 14.18 0.12
CA ARG A 15 -18.65 12.87 0.28
C ARG A 15 -17.72 11.81 0.83
N TYR A 16 -16.41 11.99 0.68
CA TYR A 16 -15.37 11.08 1.18
C TYR A 16 -14.69 11.58 2.47
N SER A 17 -15.24 12.59 3.14
CA SER A 17 -14.69 13.11 4.42
C SER A 17 -14.54 12.01 5.48
N TRP A 18 -15.47 11.06 5.53
CA TRP A 18 -15.39 9.90 6.42
C TRP A 18 -14.12 9.04 6.21
N ALA A 19 -13.58 8.97 4.99
CA ALA A 19 -12.35 8.24 4.70
C ALA A 19 -11.11 8.95 5.28
N ARG A 20 -11.19 10.27 5.49
CA ARG A 20 -10.10 11.13 5.98
C ARG A 20 -9.95 11.07 7.51
N THR A 21 -10.88 10.47 8.22
CA THR A 21 -10.75 10.29 9.67
C THR A 21 -9.59 9.37 10.00
N ARG A 22 -8.85 9.68 11.05
CA ARG A 22 -7.71 8.87 11.54
C ARG A 22 -8.10 7.42 11.77
N GLY A 23 -9.30 7.20 12.33
CA GLY A 23 -9.81 5.85 12.58
C GLY A 23 -9.96 5.03 11.30
N THR A 24 -10.51 5.62 10.23
CA THR A 24 -10.66 4.94 8.93
C THR A 24 -9.32 4.69 8.27
N ARG A 25 -8.41 5.67 8.27
CA ARG A 25 -7.05 5.51 7.71
C ARG A 25 -6.28 4.39 8.42
N HIS A 26 -6.29 4.36 9.76
CA HIS A 26 -5.62 3.31 10.53
C HIS A 26 -6.22 1.92 10.24
N ARG A 27 -7.55 1.82 10.14
CA ARG A 27 -8.21 0.54 9.76
C ARG A 27 -7.83 0.09 8.36
N ALA A 28 -7.73 1.01 7.39
CA ALA A 28 -7.31 0.68 6.04
C ALA A 28 -5.86 0.16 6.02
N VAL A 29 -4.92 0.83 6.70
CA VAL A 29 -3.53 0.36 6.85
C VAL A 29 -3.48 -1.02 7.50
N LEU A 30 -4.21 -1.24 8.59
CA LEU A 30 -4.24 -2.54 9.28
C LEU A 30 -4.84 -3.64 8.40
N ALA A 31 -5.87 -3.32 7.61
CA ALA A 31 -6.48 -4.28 6.69
C ALA A 31 -5.52 -4.67 5.56
N GLU A 32 -4.80 -3.71 4.96
CA GLU A 32 -3.76 -4.00 3.96
C GLU A 32 -2.61 -4.81 4.56
N ALA A 33 -2.12 -4.44 5.75
CA ALA A 33 -1.06 -5.18 6.43
C ALA A 33 -1.49 -6.62 6.80
N ALA A 34 -2.72 -6.80 7.28
CA ALA A 34 -3.27 -8.12 7.57
C ALA A 34 -3.42 -8.98 6.31
N LEU A 35 -3.92 -8.39 5.22
CA LEU A 35 -4.05 -9.09 3.95
C LEU A 35 -2.67 -9.51 3.42
N LEU A 36 -1.67 -8.63 3.49
CA LEU A 36 -0.29 -8.96 3.13
C LEU A 36 0.26 -10.11 3.99
N ALA A 37 0.06 -10.06 5.30
CA ALA A 37 0.49 -11.12 6.21
C ALA A 37 -0.18 -12.47 5.88
N VAL A 38 -1.46 -12.46 5.54
CA VAL A 38 -2.19 -13.67 5.09
C VAL A 38 -1.60 -14.23 3.80
N LEU A 39 -1.27 -13.37 2.81
CA LEU A 39 -0.65 -13.80 1.55
C LEU A 39 0.75 -14.38 1.78
N VAL A 40 1.55 -13.78 2.67
CA VAL A 40 2.86 -14.32 3.06
C VAL A 40 2.69 -15.68 3.75
N ALA A 41 1.79 -15.79 4.72
CA ALA A 41 1.53 -17.04 5.42
C ALA A 41 1.06 -18.16 4.46
N ALA A 42 0.12 -17.84 3.55
CA ALA A 42 -0.34 -18.77 2.53
C ALA A 42 0.81 -19.23 1.60
N THR A 43 1.69 -18.32 1.21
CA THR A 43 2.87 -18.61 0.37
C THR A 43 3.84 -19.55 1.08
N LEU A 44 4.12 -19.29 2.36
CA LEU A 44 4.99 -20.15 3.18
C LEU A 44 4.37 -21.53 3.39
N THR A 45 3.06 -21.59 3.65
CA THR A 45 2.33 -22.87 3.78
C THR A 45 2.39 -23.68 2.48
N ALA A 46 2.15 -23.01 1.33
CA ALA A 46 2.25 -23.69 0.04
C ALA A 46 3.65 -24.25 -0.23
N ALA A 47 4.70 -23.59 0.24
CA ALA A 47 6.09 -24.06 0.08
C ALA A 47 6.43 -25.26 0.97
N THR A 48 5.70 -25.47 2.07
CA THR A 48 5.96 -26.57 3.02
C THR A 48 5.10 -27.81 2.77
N THR A 49 4.18 -27.77 1.81
CA THR A 49 3.28 -28.87 1.46
C THR A 49 3.66 -29.46 0.08
N ASP A 50 3.67 -30.79 -0.06
CA ASP A 50 4.08 -31.47 -1.29
C ASP A 50 3.28 -31.08 -2.54
N GLN A 51 2.02 -30.65 -2.35
CA GLN A 51 1.12 -30.19 -3.42
C GLN A 51 0.62 -28.76 -3.17
N GLY A 52 1.40 -27.91 -2.50
CA GLY A 52 0.96 -26.57 -2.12
C GLY A 52 0.78 -25.60 -3.29
N TRP A 53 1.56 -25.76 -4.37
CA TRP A 53 1.52 -24.89 -5.56
C TRP A 53 0.43 -25.34 -6.54
N THR A 54 -0.82 -25.29 -6.10
CA THR A 54 -1.98 -25.68 -6.91
C THR A 54 -2.58 -24.48 -7.66
N THR A 55 -3.39 -24.78 -8.68
CA THR A 55 -4.20 -23.74 -9.33
C THR A 55 -5.09 -23.00 -8.33
N ALA A 56 -5.67 -23.70 -7.34
CA ALA A 56 -6.48 -23.11 -6.29
C ALA A 56 -5.68 -22.09 -5.44
N TYR A 57 -4.41 -22.41 -5.10
CA TYR A 57 -3.54 -21.47 -4.42
C TYR A 57 -3.37 -20.19 -5.24
N PHE A 58 -3.00 -20.30 -6.54
CA PHE A 58 -2.76 -19.12 -7.37
C PHE A 58 -4.02 -18.29 -7.60
N VAL A 59 -5.19 -18.93 -7.71
CA VAL A 59 -6.48 -18.22 -7.79
C VAL A 59 -6.75 -17.45 -6.49
N ALA A 60 -6.60 -18.08 -5.34
CA ALA A 60 -6.79 -17.45 -4.03
C ALA A 60 -5.78 -16.30 -3.80
N TRP A 61 -4.50 -16.52 -4.17
CA TRP A 61 -3.44 -15.53 -4.07
C TRP A 61 -3.72 -14.31 -4.95
N THR A 62 -4.14 -14.53 -6.21
CA THR A 62 -4.52 -13.46 -7.12
C THR A 62 -5.76 -12.72 -6.62
N ALA A 63 -6.77 -13.42 -6.12
CA ALA A 63 -7.95 -12.80 -5.52
C ALA A 63 -7.56 -11.93 -4.31
N GLY A 64 -6.63 -12.42 -3.46
CA GLY A 64 -6.07 -11.64 -2.36
C GLY A 64 -5.39 -10.36 -2.83
N LEU A 65 -4.58 -10.41 -3.90
CA LEU A 65 -3.98 -9.20 -4.48
C LEU A 65 -5.03 -8.23 -5.04
N LEU A 66 -6.09 -8.73 -5.67
CA LEU A 66 -7.16 -7.88 -6.19
C LEU A 66 -7.93 -7.17 -5.07
N LEU A 67 -7.98 -7.72 -3.86
CA LEU A 67 -8.57 -7.05 -2.69
C LEU A 67 -7.77 -5.81 -2.25
N PHE A 68 -6.50 -5.69 -2.61
CA PHE A 68 -5.75 -4.44 -2.38
C PHE A 68 -6.32 -3.27 -3.16
N ILE A 69 -6.94 -3.49 -4.32
CA ILE A 69 -7.47 -2.40 -5.15
C ILE A 69 -8.48 -1.55 -4.37
N PRO A 70 -9.59 -2.10 -3.81
CA PRO A 70 -10.54 -1.30 -3.04
C PRO A 70 -9.95 -0.80 -1.72
N LEU A 71 -9.10 -1.58 -1.02
CA LEU A 71 -8.47 -1.14 0.23
C LEU A 71 -7.53 0.03 -0.01
N HIS A 72 -6.67 -0.06 -1.01
CA HIS A 72 -5.75 1.00 -1.38
C HIS A 72 -6.46 2.24 -1.91
N SER A 73 -7.56 2.05 -2.67
CA SER A 73 -8.41 3.17 -3.09
C SER A 73 -9.00 3.91 -1.88
N LEU A 74 -9.46 3.18 -0.86
CA LEU A 74 -9.94 3.77 0.39
C LEU A 74 -8.82 4.53 1.12
N LEU A 75 -7.63 3.94 1.20
CA LEU A 75 -6.46 4.58 1.80
C LEU A 75 -6.09 5.88 1.06
N ASN A 76 -6.07 5.84 -0.28
CA ASN A 76 -5.81 7.00 -1.12
C ASN A 76 -6.83 8.12 -0.95
N LEU A 77 -8.12 7.79 -0.81
CA LEU A 77 -9.14 8.78 -0.45
C LEU A 77 -8.83 9.43 0.90
N GLY A 78 -8.38 8.62 1.87
CA GLY A 78 -8.01 9.07 3.21
C GLY A 78 -6.82 10.03 3.25
N ILE A 79 -5.86 9.89 2.33
CA ILE A 79 -4.68 10.76 2.20
C ILE A 79 -4.76 11.74 1.02
N ARG A 80 -5.96 11.95 0.47
CA ARG A 80 -6.23 12.88 -0.66
C ARG A 80 -5.40 12.60 -1.92
N GLY A 81 -5.00 11.35 -2.13
CA GLY A 81 -4.24 10.94 -3.31
C GLY A 81 -2.85 11.60 -3.44
N VAL A 82 -2.20 11.95 -2.32
CA VAL A 82 -0.92 12.68 -2.30
C VAL A 82 0.17 12.00 -3.15
N PHE A 83 0.17 10.67 -3.23
CA PHE A 83 1.15 9.93 -4.02
C PHE A 83 0.73 9.70 -5.47
N ASP A 84 -0.56 9.67 -5.76
CA ASP A 84 -1.10 9.34 -7.09
C ASP A 84 -1.38 10.58 -7.94
N ARG A 85 -1.38 11.75 -7.33
CA ARG A 85 -1.52 13.04 -8.03
C ARG A 85 -0.17 13.49 -8.57
N GLY A 86 -0.19 14.13 -9.76
CA GLY A 86 1.00 14.77 -10.33
C GLY A 86 1.46 15.95 -9.45
N LEU A 87 2.77 16.19 -9.37
CA LEU A 87 3.35 17.26 -8.55
C LEU A 87 2.71 18.64 -8.79
N HIS A 88 2.32 18.94 -10.03
CA HIS A 88 1.67 20.21 -10.39
C HIS A 88 0.23 20.36 -9.85
N SER A 89 -0.38 19.29 -9.36
CA SER A 89 -1.72 19.29 -8.80
C SER A 89 -1.74 19.23 -7.27
N LEU A 90 -0.56 19.18 -6.66
CA LEU A 90 -0.37 19.20 -5.20
C LEU A 90 0.01 20.62 -4.77
N ASP A 91 -0.54 21.08 -3.64
CA ASP A 91 -0.06 22.28 -2.97
C ASP A 91 1.30 22.03 -2.27
N GLU A 92 1.96 23.09 -1.82
CA GLU A 92 3.28 23.01 -1.17
C GLU A 92 3.25 22.13 0.09
N HIS A 93 2.14 22.18 0.84
CA HIS A 93 1.98 21.37 2.04
C HIS A 93 1.89 19.87 1.71
N GLN A 94 1.10 19.51 0.70
CA GLN A 94 0.97 18.13 0.22
C GLN A 94 2.27 17.60 -0.37
N GLN A 95 3.03 18.44 -1.09
CA GLN A 95 4.37 18.09 -1.58
C GLN A 95 5.32 17.81 -0.41
N GLY A 96 5.33 18.67 0.60
CA GLY A 96 6.13 18.47 1.81
C GLY A 96 5.77 17.19 2.57
N MET A 97 4.48 16.85 2.68
CA MET A 97 4.03 15.59 3.28
C MET A 97 4.53 14.37 2.51
N ARG A 98 4.47 14.41 1.17
CA ARG A 98 4.96 13.35 0.28
C ARG A 98 6.46 13.13 0.46
N GLU A 99 7.24 14.21 0.41
CA GLU A 99 8.70 14.16 0.57
C GLU A 99 9.11 13.68 1.96
N HIS A 100 8.46 14.20 3.01
CA HIS A 100 8.71 13.77 4.38
C HIS A 100 8.42 12.28 4.57
N SER A 101 7.30 11.80 4.04
CA SER A 101 6.94 10.39 4.13
C SER A 101 7.98 9.51 3.42
N HIS A 102 8.38 9.85 2.18
CA HIS A 102 9.42 9.12 1.47
C HIS A 102 10.78 9.15 2.20
N ALA A 103 11.17 10.29 2.74
CA ALA A 103 12.42 10.41 3.51
C ALA A 103 12.41 9.52 4.75
N ARG A 104 11.26 9.44 5.45
CA ARG A 104 11.11 8.67 6.68
C ARG A 104 11.18 7.16 6.45
N VAL A 105 10.57 6.67 5.38
CA VAL A 105 10.51 5.24 5.06
C VAL A 105 11.55 4.82 4.00
N GLY A 106 12.40 5.72 3.53
CA GLY A 106 13.35 5.46 2.45
C GLY A 106 14.27 4.27 2.72
N TRP A 107 14.84 4.20 3.92
CA TRP A 107 15.68 3.07 4.31
C TRP A 107 14.93 1.73 4.37
N PRO A 108 13.81 1.57 5.13
CA PRO A 108 13.07 0.31 5.13
C PRO A 108 12.55 -0.06 3.75
N MET A 109 12.11 0.90 2.93
CA MET A 109 11.69 0.64 1.56
C MET A 109 12.85 0.08 0.70
N THR A 110 14.02 0.68 0.78
CA THR A 110 15.23 0.21 0.08
C THR A 110 15.64 -1.18 0.57
N ALA A 111 15.63 -1.41 1.89
CA ALA A 111 15.97 -2.70 2.47
C ALA A 111 15.01 -3.82 2.03
N LEU A 112 13.69 -3.56 2.02
CA LEU A 112 12.70 -4.53 1.54
C LEU A 112 12.86 -4.80 0.04
N THR A 113 13.07 -3.76 -0.76
CA THR A 113 13.30 -3.91 -2.21
C THR A 113 14.57 -4.71 -2.48
N PHE A 114 15.65 -4.43 -1.75
CA PHE A 114 16.90 -5.19 -1.85
C PHE A 114 16.69 -6.64 -1.43
N ALA A 115 15.99 -6.89 -0.32
CA ALA A 115 15.68 -8.25 0.15
C ALA A 115 14.79 -9.01 -0.84
N ALA A 116 13.82 -8.33 -1.48
CA ALA A 116 12.97 -8.91 -2.49
C ALA A 116 13.78 -9.46 -3.67
N TRP A 117 14.72 -8.67 -4.19
CA TRP A 117 15.53 -9.05 -5.35
C TRP A 117 16.65 -10.02 -4.99
N THR A 118 17.52 -9.66 -4.03
CA THR A 118 18.69 -10.49 -3.70
C THR A 118 18.26 -11.76 -2.98
N GLY A 119 17.31 -11.67 -2.05
CA GLY A 119 16.76 -12.83 -1.35
C GLY A 119 16.01 -13.76 -2.30
N GLY A 120 15.21 -13.20 -3.22
CA GLY A 120 14.52 -13.98 -4.25
C GLY A 120 15.49 -14.74 -5.15
N ILE A 121 16.52 -14.06 -5.67
CA ILE A 121 17.57 -14.71 -6.50
C ILE A 121 18.31 -15.80 -5.71
N ALA A 122 18.76 -15.49 -4.50
CA ALA A 122 19.48 -16.43 -3.66
C ALA A 122 18.63 -17.66 -3.32
N LEU A 123 17.35 -17.47 -3.00
CA LEU A 123 16.41 -18.56 -2.72
C LEU A 123 16.17 -19.43 -3.96
N ALA A 124 15.91 -18.83 -5.11
CA ALA A 124 15.70 -19.57 -6.36
C ALA A 124 16.94 -20.36 -6.77
N ALA A 125 18.12 -19.72 -6.76
CA ALA A 125 19.37 -20.35 -7.19
C ALA A 125 19.91 -21.37 -6.19
N GLY A 126 19.79 -21.10 -4.88
CA GLY A 126 20.33 -21.96 -3.82
C GLY A 126 19.48 -23.18 -3.48
N THR A 127 18.15 -23.08 -3.65
CA THR A 127 17.23 -24.14 -3.22
C THR A 127 16.37 -24.72 -4.35
N GLY A 128 16.32 -24.07 -5.52
CA GLY A 128 15.43 -24.44 -6.62
C GLY A 128 13.95 -24.09 -6.39
N HIS A 129 13.58 -23.47 -5.25
CA HIS A 129 12.19 -23.10 -4.95
C HIS A 129 11.77 -21.80 -5.66
N THR A 130 11.70 -21.84 -6.99
CA THR A 130 11.43 -20.68 -7.84
C THR A 130 10.05 -20.04 -7.53
N ALA A 131 9.01 -20.85 -7.34
CA ALA A 131 7.66 -20.32 -7.03
C ALA A 131 7.65 -19.55 -5.71
N LEU A 132 8.29 -20.08 -4.67
CA LEU A 132 8.44 -19.41 -3.38
C LEU A 132 9.21 -18.09 -3.53
N ALA A 133 10.33 -18.13 -4.23
CA ALA A 133 11.18 -16.96 -4.47
C ALA A 133 10.43 -15.84 -5.18
N LEU A 134 9.67 -16.17 -6.23
CA LEU A 134 8.87 -15.19 -6.97
C LEU A 134 7.73 -14.61 -6.15
N CYS A 135 6.94 -15.45 -5.45
CA CYS A 135 5.82 -14.98 -4.65
C CYS A 135 6.28 -14.13 -3.46
N LEU A 136 7.28 -14.58 -2.68
CA LEU A 136 7.81 -13.79 -1.56
C LEU A 136 8.51 -12.52 -2.03
N GLY A 137 9.33 -12.61 -3.09
CA GLY A 137 10.01 -11.46 -3.67
C GLY A 137 9.01 -10.40 -4.11
N PHE A 138 7.93 -10.81 -4.78
CA PHE A 138 6.86 -9.91 -5.17
C PHE A 138 6.17 -9.25 -3.96
N LEU A 139 5.81 -10.04 -2.92
CA LEU A 139 5.13 -9.50 -1.74
C LEU A 139 6.01 -8.52 -0.97
N LEU A 140 7.32 -8.76 -0.86
CA LEU A 140 8.27 -7.83 -0.24
C LEU A 140 8.43 -6.55 -1.05
N TRP A 141 8.55 -6.66 -2.37
CA TRP A 141 8.60 -5.50 -3.26
C TRP A 141 7.31 -4.68 -3.19
N PHE A 142 6.16 -5.36 -3.20
CA PHE A 142 4.85 -4.73 -3.07
C PHE A 142 4.69 -4.03 -1.72
N ALA A 143 5.10 -4.69 -0.62
CA ALA A 143 5.12 -4.07 0.72
C ALA A 143 5.99 -2.81 0.75
N ALA A 144 7.16 -2.83 0.12
CA ALA A 144 8.03 -1.65 0.03
C ALA A 144 7.30 -0.46 -0.63
N GLY A 145 6.52 -0.71 -1.70
CA GLY A 145 5.71 0.31 -2.36
C GLY A 145 4.58 0.89 -1.49
N LEU A 146 4.04 0.11 -0.55
CA LEU A 146 2.96 0.55 0.34
C LEU A 146 3.46 1.40 1.53
N LEU A 147 4.73 1.30 1.91
CA LEU A 147 5.27 1.97 3.11
C LEU A 147 5.05 3.48 3.15
N PRO A 148 5.26 4.27 2.08
CA PRO A 148 5.02 5.71 2.12
C PRO A 148 3.54 6.04 2.38
N TYR A 149 2.62 5.28 1.78
CA TYR A 149 1.17 5.44 1.98
C TYR A 149 0.77 5.13 3.42
N TRP A 150 1.26 4.01 3.97
CA TRP A 150 0.99 3.61 5.35
C TRP A 150 1.54 4.61 6.34
N HIS A 151 2.79 5.08 6.13
CA HIS A 151 3.39 6.08 6.99
C HIS A 151 2.57 7.36 7.01
N LEU A 152 2.21 7.88 5.83
CA LEU A 152 1.42 9.11 5.73
C LEU A 152 0.04 8.93 6.37
N ALA A 153 -0.68 7.87 6.03
CA ALA A 153 -2.01 7.59 6.58
C ALA A 153 -2.01 7.43 8.11
N TRP A 154 -0.92 6.91 8.66
CA TRP A 154 -0.76 6.70 10.11
C TRP A 154 -0.44 7.99 10.86
N THR A 155 0.35 8.88 10.25
CA THR A 155 0.89 10.07 10.91
C THR A 155 0.04 11.32 10.71
N LEU A 156 -0.82 11.36 9.69
CA LEU A 156 -1.71 12.49 9.46
C LEU A 156 -2.68 12.68 10.66
N PRO A 157 -2.78 13.91 11.21
CA PRO A 157 -3.82 14.25 12.19
C PRO A 157 -5.21 14.16 11.56
N ASP A 158 -6.24 14.17 12.38
CA ASP A 158 -7.60 14.41 11.90
C ASP A 158 -7.71 15.84 11.35
N GLU A 159 -8.50 16.01 10.29
CA GLU A 159 -8.87 17.34 9.84
C GLU A 159 -9.64 17.99 11.01
N ALA A 160 -9.22 19.19 11.39
CA ALA A 160 -9.97 19.96 12.38
C ALA A 160 -11.40 20.13 11.84
N GLU A 161 -12.40 19.76 12.63
CA GLU A 161 -13.77 20.14 12.33
C GLU A 161 -13.77 21.65 12.20
N GLU A 162 -14.15 22.17 11.02
CA GLU A 162 -14.34 23.61 10.85
C GLU A 162 -15.36 24.03 11.90
N ASP A 163 -14.93 24.88 12.82
CA ASP A 163 -15.82 25.41 13.87
C ASP A 163 -16.94 26.20 13.18
N PRO A 164 -18.19 25.70 13.19
CA PRO A 164 -19.29 26.36 12.50
C PRO A 164 -19.62 27.76 13.08
N LEU A 165 -18.92 28.14 14.18
CA LEU A 165 -19.06 29.46 14.82
C LEU A 165 -17.95 30.44 14.41
N ALA A 166 -17.02 30.04 13.52
CA ALA A 166 -15.94 30.90 13.01
C ALA A 166 -16.32 31.65 11.71
N ALA A 167 -17.56 31.51 11.22
CA ALA A 167 -18.07 32.18 10.01
C ALA A 167 -18.92 33.40 10.33
#